data_e6f672869443aa538b81992fb77bcc96
#
_entry.id   e6f672869443aa538b81992fb77bcc96
#
_cell.length_a   1.000
_cell.length_b   1.000
_cell.length_c   1.000
_cell.angle_alpha   90.00
_cell.angle_beta   90.00
_cell.angle_gamma   90.00
#
_symmetry.space_group_name_H-M   'P 1'
#
loop_
_entity.id
_entity.type
_entity.pdbx_description
1 polymer ?
#
loop_
_entity_poly.entity_id
_entity_poly.type
_entity_poly.pdbx_seq_one_letter_code
_entity_poly.pdbx_strand_id
1 'polypeptide(L)'
;MIIRPAKQNDAARVAELANELSVHEGLAPDVYDASKVRDDMIAEGRALDVLVAEDAGRVVGYASYQDHYDTDVGARGLWLAELYVAEEARRRGIARRLMAALARIAAERGLVSIGWAVRTANRRARDFYEIIGAGDDDTRLLALDGGALDALAEADDSSDRVDGIQISKNI
;
A
#
# COMPACT_ATOMS: atom_id res chain seq x y z
N MET A 1 -1.90 -10.61 -20.68
CA MET A 1 -1.81 -9.94 -19.37
C MET A 1 -0.37 -9.82 -18.93
N ILE A 2 0.08 -8.62 -18.57
CA ILE A 2 1.42 -8.31 -18.07
C ILE A 2 1.33 -7.60 -16.71
N ILE A 3 2.34 -7.80 -15.85
CA ILE A 3 2.55 -7.02 -14.64
C ILE A 3 3.75 -6.11 -14.90
N ARG A 4 3.60 -4.82 -14.64
CA ARG A 4 4.63 -3.80 -14.89
C ARG A 4 4.52 -2.64 -13.89
N PRO A 5 5.58 -1.84 -13.69
CA PRO A 5 5.46 -0.56 -13.01
C PRO A 5 4.41 0.35 -13.66
N ALA A 6 3.70 1.11 -12.84
CA ALA A 6 2.77 2.13 -13.33
C ALA A 6 3.52 3.25 -14.06
N LYS A 7 2.86 3.83 -15.05
CA LYS A 7 3.32 5.00 -15.81
C LYS A 7 2.38 6.17 -15.54
N GLN A 8 2.79 7.38 -15.86
CA GLN A 8 1.97 8.59 -15.65
C GLN A 8 0.57 8.48 -16.27
N ASN A 9 0.46 7.85 -17.43
CA ASN A 9 -0.83 7.64 -18.09
C ASN A 9 -1.75 6.63 -17.40
N ASP A 10 -1.23 5.85 -16.45
CA ASP A 10 -2.04 4.90 -15.67
C ASP A 10 -2.72 5.59 -14.47
N ALA A 11 -2.29 6.81 -14.09
CA ALA A 11 -2.71 7.49 -12.87
C ALA A 11 -4.23 7.60 -12.70
N ALA A 12 -4.95 7.97 -13.76
CA ALA A 12 -6.40 8.07 -13.71
C ALA A 12 -7.06 6.70 -13.43
N ARG A 13 -6.58 5.64 -14.08
CA ARG A 13 -7.15 4.31 -13.87
C ARG A 13 -6.77 3.71 -12.52
N VAL A 14 -5.57 3.97 -12.02
CA VAL A 14 -5.16 3.57 -10.66
C VAL A 14 -6.01 4.30 -9.62
N ALA A 15 -6.29 5.60 -9.80
CA ALA A 15 -7.18 6.35 -8.90
C ALA A 15 -8.61 5.75 -8.87
N GLU A 16 -9.17 5.39 -10.03
CA GLU A 16 -10.46 4.69 -10.10
C GLU A 16 -10.43 3.39 -9.30
N LEU A 17 -9.42 2.54 -9.52
CA LEU A 17 -9.29 1.26 -8.82
C LEU A 17 -9.07 1.42 -7.31
N ALA A 18 -8.34 2.45 -6.87
CA ALA A 18 -8.14 2.77 -5.47
C ALA A 18 -9.45 3.23 -4.81
N ASN A 19 -10.24 4.03 -5.49
CA ASN A 19 -11.58 4.42 -5.02
C ASN A 19 -12.55 3.22 -5.00
N GLU A 20 -12.49 2.33 -6.00
CA GLU A 20 -13.23 1.07 -5.96
C GLU A 20 -12.86 0.21 -4.73
N LEU A 21 -11.57 0.16 -4.36
CA LEU A 21 -11.11 -0.51 -3.15
C LEU A 21 -11.64 0.17 -1.89
N SER A 22 -11.56 1.51 -1.81
CA SER A 22 -12.10 2.29 -0.67
C SER A 22 -13.56 1.97 -0.43
N VAL A 23 -14.38 1.97 -1.47
CA VAL A 23 -15.81 1.61 -1.39
C VAL A 23 -15.98 0.15 -0.95
N HIS A 24 -15.18 -0.77 -1.49
CA HIS A 24 -15.22 -2.19 -1.11
C HIS A 24 -14.90 -2.41 0.38
N GLU A 25 -14.06 -1.56 0.95
CA GLU A 25 -13.70 -1.59 2.38
C GLU A 25 -14.62 -0.75 3.28
N GLY A 26 -15.67 -0.14 2.72
CA GLY A 26 -16.62 0.70 3.47
C GLY A 26 -16.05 2.06 3.87
N LEU A 27 -15.01 2.51 3.16
CA LEU A 27 -14.39 3.83 3.32
C LEU A 27 -15.05 4.86 2.40
N ALA A 28 -14.64 6.12 2.54
CA ALA A 28 -15.12 7.20 1.68
C ALA A 28 -14.76 6.92 0.21
N PRO A 29 -15.69 7.14 -0.74
CA PRO A 29 -15.36 7.19 -2.15
C PRO A 29 -14.54 8.45 -2.46
N ASP A 30 -13.93 8.51 -3.62
CA ASP A 30 -13.26 9.70 -4.16
C ASP A 30 -12.09 10.25 -3.31
N VAL A 31 -11.39 9.36 -2.61
CA VAL A 31 -10.16 9.69 -1.87
C VAL A 31 -9.01 10.01 -2.81
N TYR A 32 -8.99 9.36 -3.96
CA TYR A 32 -7.93 9.46 -4.97
C TYR A 32 -8.43 10.15 -6.24
N ASP A 33 -7.63 11.07 -6.73
CA ASP A 33 -7.71 11.60 -8.09
C ASP A 33 -6.42 11.30 -8.88
N ALA A 34 -6.43 11.56 -10.19
CA ALA A 34 -5.30 11.26 -11.05
C ALA A 34 -4.04 12.09 -10.71
N SER A 35 -4.18 13.30 -10.17
CA SER A 35 -3.04 14.13 -9.78
C SER A 35 -2.38 13.57 -8.52
N LYS A 36 -3.16 13.24 -7.51
CA LYS A 36 -2.69 12.63 -6.28
C LYS A 36 -1.95 11.31 -6.54
N VAL A 37 -2.52 10.42 -7.35
CA VAL A 37 -1.85 9.17 -7.72
C VAL A 37 -0.55 9.42 -8.50
N ARG A 38 -0.55 10.41 -9.41
CA ARG A 38 0.66 10.76 -10.15
C ARG A 38 1.77 11.24 -9.22
N ASP A 39 1.44 12.16 -8.33
CA ASP A 39 2.42 12.86 -7.51
C ASP A 39 2.93 11.96 -6.35
N ASP A 40 2.02 11.25 -5.68
CA ASP A 40 2.34 10.45 -4.50
C ASP A 40 2.81 9.02 -4.82
N MET A 41 2.47 8.48 -6.03
CA MET A 41 2.65 7.07 -6.35
C MET A 41 3.44 6.78 -7.64
N ILE A 42 3.65 7.77 -8.53
CA ILE A 42 4.28 7.52 -9.84
C ILE A 42 5.47 8.45 -10.10
N ALA A 43 5.40 9.73 -9.72
CA ALA A 43 6.44 10.72 -9.97
C ALA A 43 7.74 10.41 -9.21
N GLU A 44 8.78 11.14 -9.51
CA GLU A 44 10.02 11.13 -8.71
C GLU A 44 9.73 11.70 -7.31
N GLY A 45 10.32 11.08 -6.28
CA GLY A 45 10.04 11.46 -4.88
C GLY A 45 8.70 10.94 -4.31
N ARG A 46 8.01 10.05 -5.03
CA ARG A 46 6.77 9.42 -4.59
C ARG A 46 6.88 8.71 -3.26
N ALA A 47 5.76 8.67 -2.52
CA ALA A 47 5.67 7.95 -1.25
C ALA A 47 5.51 6.43 -1.43
N LEU A 48 4.89 6.00 -2.53
CA LEU A 48 4.62 4.60 -2.84
C LEU A 48 5.07 4.25 -4.26
N ASP A 49 5.54 3.02 -4.47
CA ASP A 49 5.69 2.40 -5.78
C ASP A 49 4.40 1.68 -6.18
N VAL A 50 4.08 1.62 -7.47
CA VAL A 50 2.89 0.93 -7.97
C VAL A 50 3.24 -0.05 -9.07
N LEU A 51 2.77 -1.31 -8.91
CA LEU A 51 2.65 -2.27 -10.00
C LEU A 51 1.21 -2.29 -10.52
N VAL A 52 1.05 -2.35 -11.83
CA VAL A 52 -0.24 -2.54 -12.48
C VAL A 52 -0.32 -3.88 -13.21
N ALA A 53 -1.51 -4.47 -13.21
CA ALA A 53 -1.86 -5.60 -14.06
C ALA A 53 -2.58 -5.06 -15.30
N GLU A 54 -1.95 -5.16 -16.44
CA GLU A 54 -2.52 -4.76 -17.73
C GLU A 54 -2.99 -5.99 -18.51
N ASP A 55 -4.24 -5.98 -18.94
CA ASP A 55 -4.87 -7.00 -19.75
C ASP A 55 -5.55 -6.38 -20.97
N ALA A 56 -5.18 -6.82 -22.16
CA ALA A 56 -5.69 -6.27 -23.42
C ALA A 56 -5.61 -4.72 -23.51
N GLY A 57 -4.51 -4.14 -23.02
CA GLY A 57 -4.29 -2.69 -23.07
C GLY A 57 -5.00 -1.88 -21.98
N ARG A 58 -5.71 -2.54 -21.04
CA ARG A 58 -6.40 -1.89 -19.92
C ARG A 58 -5.80 -2.33 -18.59
N VAL A 59 -5.58 -1.39 -17.68
CA VAL A 59 -5.22 -1.68 -16.29
C VAL A 59 -6.45 -2.22 -15.56
N VAL A 60 -6.33 -3.43 -15.02
CA VAL A 60 -7.42 -4.18 -14.36
C VAL A 60 -7.13 -4.51 -12.91
N GLY A 61 -5.98 -4.10 -12.38
CA GLY A 61 -5.60 -4.26 -10.98
C GLY A 61 -4.27 -3.60 -10.69
N TYR A 62 -3.98 -3.38 -9.42
CA TYR A 62 -2.73 -2.77 -8.98
C TYR A 62 -2.29 -3.30 -7.62
N ALA A 63 -1.03 -3.07 -7.30
CA ALA A 63 -0.46 -3.20 -5.96
C ALA A 63 0.41 -1.98 -5.69
N SER A 64 0.15 -1.26 -4.60
CA SER A 64 1.00 -0.17 -4.10
C SER A 64 1.84 -0.65 -2.93
N TYR A 65 3.12 -0.26 -2.91
CA TYR A 65 4.07 -0.75 -1.92
C TYR A 65 5.20 0.26 -1.67
N GLN A 66 5.90 0.08 -0.57
CA GLN A 66 7.07 0.89 -0.22
C GLN A 66 8.13 0.03 0.48
N ASP A 67 9.34 0.55 0.53
CA ASP A 67 10.39 -0.03 1.37
C ASP A 67 9.99 0.10 2.85
N HIS A 68 10.29 -0.94 3.62
CA HIS A 68 9.99 -1.04 5.04
C HIS A 68 11.18 -1.65 5.78
N TYR A 69 11.37 -1.26 7.03
CA TYR A 69 12.30 -1.93 7.93
C TYR A 69 11.51 -2.81 8.89
N ASP A 70 11.68 -4.10 8.77
CA ASP A 70 11.03 -5.11 9.60
C ASP A 70 11.82 -5.23 10.92
N THR A 71 11.27 -4.67 11.98
CA THR A 71 11.92 -4.63 13.30
C THR A 71 11.95 -5.98 14.00
N ASP A 72 11.04 -6.89 13.66
CA ASP A 72 10.97 -8.20 14.28
C ASP A 72 12.11 -9.11 13.82
N VAL A 73 12.56 -8.90 12.58
CA VAL A 73 13.70 -9.64 12.02
C VAL A 73 14.97 -8.77 11.86
N GLY A 74 14.89 -7.47 12.16
CA GLY A 74 16.03 -6.55 12.08
C GLY A 74 16.56 -6.35 10.65
N ALA A 75 15.69 -6.39 9.63
CA ALA A 75 16.10 -6.34 8.23
C ALA A 75 15.11 -5.54 7.36
N ARG A 76 15.51 -5.24 6.13
CA ARG A 76 14.65 -4.52 5.16
C ARG A 76 13.66 -5.48 4.50
N GLY A 77 12.44 -5.01 4.35
CA GLY A 77 11.34 -5.68 3.66
C GLY A 77 10.55 -4.72 2.76
N LEU A 78 9.44 -5.17 2.24
CA LEU A 78 8.42 -4.36 1.59
C LEU A 78 7.18 -4.27 2.49
N TRP A 79 6.53 -3.13 2.45
CA TRP A 79 5.17 -2.96 2.95
C TRP A 79 4.21 -2.83 1.77
N LEU A 80 3.31 -3.80 1.61
CA LEU A 80 2.22 -3.73 0.66
C LEU A 80 1.10 -2.87 1.25
N ALA A 81 0.91 -1.67 0.71
CA ALA A 81 -0.12 -0.76 1.18
C ALA A 81 -1.51 -1.17 0.69
N GLU A 82 -1.63 -1.51 -0.61
CA GLU A 82 -2.90 -1.89 -1.22
C GLU A 82 -2.70 -2.98 -2.28
N LEU A 83 -3.70 -3.86 -2.41
CA LEU A 83 -3.81 -4.85 -3.47
C LEU A 83 -5.25 -4.92 -3.95
N TYR A 84 -5.51 -4.53 -5.19
CA TYR A 84 -6.85 -4.56 -5.74
C TYR A 84 -6.90 -5.10 -7.18
N VAL A 85 -7.98 -5.81 -7.47
CA VAL A 85 -8.32 -6.29 -8.82
C VAL A 85 -9.77 -5.94 -9.07
N ALA A 86 -10.02 -5.25 -10.17
CA ALA A 86 -11.36 -4.89 -10.63
C ALA A 86 -12.30 -6.11 -10.64
N GLU A 87 -13.54 -5.91 -10.25
CA GLU A 87 -14.46 -7.02 -10.00
C GLU A 87 -14.61 -7.94 -11.20
N GLU A 88 -14.74 -7.37 -12.39
CA GLU A 88 -14.88 -8.08 -13.67
C GLU A 88 -13.63 -8.88 -14.08
N ALA A 89 -12.47 -8.57 -13.49
CA ALA A 89 -11.20 -9.24 -13.77
C ALA A 89 -10.79 -10.28 -12.69
N ARG A 90 -11.58 -10.44 -11.65
CA ARG A 90 -11.29 -11.37 -10.55
C ARG A 90 -11.33 -12.83 -10.99
N ARG A 91 -10.81 -13.73 -10.14
CA ARG A 91 -10.71 -15.20 -10.35
C ARG A 91 -9.84 -15.63 -11.55
N ARG A 92 -9.00 -14.73 -12.06
CA ARG A 92 -8.08 -14.97 -13.18
C ARG A 92 -6.62 -15.05 -12.74
N GLY A 93 -6.37 -15.18 -11.43
CA GLY A 93 -5.03 -15.27 -10.85
C GLY A 93 -4.25 -13.95 -10.82
N ILE A 94 -4.88 -12.80 -11.06
CA ILE A 94 -4.21 -11.49 -11.19
C ILE A 94 -3.55 -11.07 -9.88
N ALA A 95 -4.26 -11.17 -8.74
CA ALA A 95 -3.71 -10.85 -7.43
C ALA A 95 -2.46 -11.70 -7.12
N ARG A 96 -2.48 -13.01 -7.42
CA ARG A 96 -1.32 -13.88 -7.25
C ARG A 96 -0.13 -13.46 -8.12
N ARG A 97 -0.38 -12.97 -9.34
CA ARG A 97 0.70 -12.47 -10.21
C ARG A 97 1.30 -11.15 -9.71
N LEU A 98 0.47 -10.26 -9.16
CA LEU A 98 0.94 -9.04 -8.51
C LEU A 98 1.82 -9.39 -7.30
N MET A 99 1.37 -10.27 -6.40
CA MET A 99 2.16 -10.73 -5.26
C MET A 99 3.45 -11.42 -5.68
N ALA A 100 3.42 -12.26 -6.73
CA ALA A 100 4.62 -12.88 -7.26
C ALA A 100 5.60 -11.87 -7.87
N ALA A 101 5.12 -10.77 -8.43
CA ALA A 101 5.98 -9.68 -8.90
C ALA A 101 6.63 -8.94 -7.74
N LEU A 102 5.90 -8.66 -6.66
CA LEU A 102 6.45 -8.08 -5.43
C LEU A 102 7.50 -9.00 -4.80
N ALA A 103 7.24 -10.31 -4.74
CA ALA A 103 8.21 -11.27 -4.22
C ALA A 103 9.52 -11.30 -5.06
N ARG A 104 9.43 -11.17 -6.38
CA ARG A 104 10.62 -11.02 -7.24
C ARG A 104 11.38 -9.73 -6.95
N ILE A 105 10.68 -8.59 -6.83
CA ILE A 105 11.30 -7.31 -6.46
C ILE A 105 12.01 -7.43 -5.10
N ALA A 106 11.37 -8.04 -4.11
CA ALA A 106 11.97 -8.27 -2.80
C ALA A 106 13.25 -9.11 -2.92
N ALA A 107 13.20 -10.22 -3.65
CA ALA A 107 14.35 -11.09 -3.87
C ALA A 107 15.51 -10.38 -4.60
N GLU A 108 15.20 -9.64 -5.67
CA GLU A 108 16.19 -8.86 -6.45
C GLU A 108 16.85 -7.76 -5.63
N ARG A 109 16.13 -7.17 -4.67
CA ARG A 109 16.66 -6.14 -3.75
C ARG A 109 17.29 -6.72 -2.48
N GLY A 110 17.30 -8.05 -2.29
CA GLY A 110 17.81 -8.70 -1.07
C GLY A 110 16.95 -8.41 0.17
N LEU A 111 15.64 -8.17 0.00
CA LEU A 111 14.70 -7.92 1.07
C LEU A 111 14.16 -9.25 1.63
N VAL A 112 13.89 -9.30 2.93
CA VAL A 112 13.61 -10.56 3.62
C VAL A 112 12.12 -10.85 3.84
N SER A 113 11.26 -9.82 3.72
CA SER A 113 9.83 -9.96 4.00
C SER A 113 8.96 -9.07 3.10
N ILE A 114 7.68 -9.40 3.01
CA ILE A 114 6.61 -8.53 2.53
C ILE A 114 5.52 -8.55 3.60
N GLY A 115 5.33 -7.43 4.29
CA GLY A 115 4.27 -7.25 5.28
C GLY A 115 3.08 -6.49 4.72
N TRP A 116 1.90 -6.71 5.28
CA TRP A 116 0.69 -5.95 4.98
C TRP A 116 -0.33 -6.08 6.10
N ALA A 117 -1.35 -5.21 6.09
CA ALA A 117 -2.52 -5.35 6.93
C ALA A 117 -3.74 -5.82 6.13
N VAL A 118 -4.60 -6.61 6.75
CA VAL A 118 -5.89 -7.01 6.19
C VAL A 118 -6.99 -6.84 7.22
N ARG A 119 -8.12 -6.28 6.81
CA ARG A 119 -9.27 -6.14 7.71
C ARG A 119 -9.78 -7.51 8.13
N THR A 120 -9.99 -7.71 9.42
CA THR A 120 -10.47 -8.98 9.98
C THR A 120 -11.75 -9.49 9.30
N ALA A 121 -12.64 -8.58 8.91
CA ALA A 121 -13.89 -8.89 8.20
C ALA A 121 -13.67 -9.33 6.74
N ASN A 122 -12.52 -9.04 6.13
CA ASN A 122 -12.23 -9.39 4.73
C ASN A 122 -11.77 -10.84 4.60
N ARG A 123 -12.70 -11.77 4.85
CA ARG A 123 -12.42 -13.23 4.76
C ARG A 123 -11.80 -13.63 3.43
N ARG A 124 -12.34 -13.07 2.33
CA ARG A 124 -11.87 -13.42 0.98
C ARG A 124 -10.39 -13.10 0.75
N ALA A 125 -9.94 -11.95 1.23
CA ALA A 125 -8.53 -11.59 1.14
C ALA A 125 -7.68 -12.48 2.06
N ARG A 126 -8.14 -12.77 3.28
CA ARG A 126 -7.46 -13.67 4.21
C ARG A 126 -7.28 -15.07 3.63
N ASP A 127 -8.35 -15.67 3.10
CA ASP A 127 -8.28 -16.97 2.44
C ASP A 127 -7.27 -16.98 1.27
N PHE A 128 -7.23 -15.89 0.49
CA PHE A 128 -6.25 -15.74 -0.59
C PHE A 128 -4.82 -15.67 -0.06
N TYR A 129 -4.59 -14.91 1.01
CA TYR A 129 -3.25 -14.78 1.60
C TYR A 129 -2.78 -16.09 2.24
N GLU A 130 -3.65 -16.83 2.89
CA GLU A 130 -3.36 -18.17 3.40
C GLU A 130 -2.94 -19.14 2.27
N ILE A 131 -3.67 -19.14 1.14
CA ILE A 131 -3.36 -19.98 -0.03
C ILE A 131 -1.97 -19.66 -0.62
N ILE A 132 -1.51 -18.42 -0.53
CA ILE A 132 -0.16 -18.05 -1.02
C ILE A 132 0.94 -18.24 0.03
N GLY A 133 0.59 -18.73 1.23
CA GLY A 133 1.53 -19.08 2.28
C GLY A 133 1.83 -17.97 3.29
N ALA A 134 0.99 -16.94 3.37
CA ALA A 134 1.14 -15.90 4.38
C ALA A 134 0.76 -16.42 5.78
N GLY A 135 1.55 -16.05 6.78
CA GLY A 135 1.21 -16.23 8.19
C GLY A 135 0.40 -15.06 8.73
N ASP A 136 -0.32 -15.29 9.85
CA ASP A 136 -0.95 -14.27 10.68
C ASP A 136 -0.10 -14.15 11.96
N ASP A 137 0.38 -12.95 12.28
CA ASP A 137 1.24 -12.69 13.44
C ASP A 137 0.47 -12.17 14.66
N ASP A 138 -0.87 -12.16 14.59
CA ASP A 138 -1.76 -11.66 15.66
C ASP A 138 -1.53 -10.18 16.06
N THR A 139 -0.88 -9.39 15.19
CA THR A 139 -0.61 -7.97 15.43
C THR A 139 -1.85 -7.13 15.16
N ARG A 140 -2.02 -6.05 15.91
CA ARG A 140 -3.06 -5.04 15.67
C ARG A 140 -2.45 -3.76 15.17
N LEU A 141 -2.93 -3.28 14.03
CA LEU A 141 -2.58 -1.96 13.53
C LEU A 141 -3.37 -0.91 14.29
N LEU A 142 -2.66 0.03 14.94
CA LEU A 142 -3.23 1.21 15.60
C LEU A 142 -2.84 2.45 14.80
N ALA A 143 -3.72 3.43 14.78
CA ALA A 143 -3.47 4.72 14.13
C ALA A 143 -3.87 5.86 15.06
N LEU A 144 -3.16 6.95 14.93
CA LEU A 144 -3.49 8.25 15.52
C LEU A 144 -3.64 9.23 14.37
N ASP A 145 -4.82 9.83 14.23
CA ASP A 145 -5.15 10.72 13.12
C ASP A 145 -6.01 11.91 13.56
N GLY A 146 -6.16 12.88 12.68
CA GLY A 146 -7.02 14.04 12.88
C GLY A 146 -6.78 14.76 14.19
N GLY A 147 -7.88 15.15 14.85
CA GLY A 147 -7.83 15.92 16.10
C GLY A 147 -7.11 15.23 17.26
N ALA A 148 -7.02 13.89 17.26
CA ALA A 148 -6.26 13.16 18.28
C ALA A 148 -4.74 13.33 18.08
N LEU A 149 -4.28 13.34 16.82
CA LEU A 149 -2.89 13.63 16.48
C LEU A 149 -2.52 15.06 16.87
N ASP A 150 -3.37 16.04 16.53
CA ASP A 150 -3.16 17.46 16.84
C ASP A 150 -3.12 17.68 18.36
N ALA A 151 -4.08 17.11 19.10
CA ALA A 151 -4.13 17.23 20.56
C ALA A 151 -2.90 16.64 21.26
N LEU A 152 -2.37 15.53 20.74
CA LEU A 152 -1.14 14.95 21.29
C LEU A 152 0.09 15.81 20.98
N ALA A 153 0.16 16.39 19.80
CA ALA A 153 1.25 17.29 19.41
C ALA A 153 1.27 18.58 20.27
N GLU A 154 0.09 19.11 20.62
CA GLU A 154 -0.05 20.30 21.48
C GLU A 154 0.21 20.00 22.95
N ALA A 155 -0.11 18.80 23.43
CA ALA A 155 0.06 18.41 24.83
C ALA A 155 1.52 18.39 25.28
N ASP A 156 2.45 18.12 24.36
CA ASP A 156 3.89 18.03 24.64
C ASP A 156 4.57 19.42 24.70
N ASP A 157 3.96 20.48 24.13
CA ASP A 157 4.55 21.83 24.12
C ASP A 157 4.44 22.53 25.50
N SER A 158 3.72 21.94 26.47
CA SER A 158 3.53 22.50 27.83
C SER A 158 4.51 21.98 28.90
N SER A 159 5.29 20.92 28.61
CA SER A 159 6.33 20.42 29.53
C SER A 159 7.41 19.65 28.77
N ASP A 160 8.59 20.20 28.68
CA ASP A 160 9.82 19.61 28.14
C ASP A 160 9.94 19.56 26.60
N ARG A 161 10.60 20.58 26.06
CA ARG A 161 11.21 20.49 24.72
C ARG A 161 12.15 19.30 24.69
N VAL A 162 11.84 18.30 23.87
CA VAL A 162 12.81 17.28 23.48
C VAL A 162 13.83 18.00 22.58
N ASP A 163 14.89 18.53 23.19
CA ASP A 163 15.99 19.15 22.47
C ASP A 163 16.62 18.12 21.54
N GLY A 164 16.47 18.29 20.23
CA GLY A 164 17.24 17.56 19.24
C GLY A 164 16.49 16.88 18.10
N ILE A 165 15.16 16.92 18.03
CA ILE A 165 14.46 16.39 16.85
C ILE A 165 14.35 17.51 15.79
N GLN A 166 15.30 17.55 14.85
CA GLN A 166 15.13 18.31 13.61
C GLN A 166 14.14 17.56 12.71
N ILE A 167 12.91 18.01 12.69
CA ILE A 167 11.96 17.57 11.66
C ILE A 167 12.37 18.25 10.36
N SER A 168 12.94 17.48 9.44
CA SER A 168 13.26 17.95 8.09
C SER A 168 11.95 18.32 7.40
N LYS A 169 11.69 19.64 7.23
CA LYS A 169 10.57 20.15 6.42
C LYS A 169 10.89 19.96 4.94
N ASN A 170 10.88 18.72 4.47
CA ASN A 170 10.90 18.40 3.05
C ASN A 170 9.75 17.43 2.80
N ILE A 171 8.59 17.97 2.54
CA ILE A 171 7.51 17.37 1.77
C ILE A 171 7.34 18.24 0.54
#